data_70625b8016386e111f826bfd1c182244
#
_entry.id   70625b8016386e111f826bfd1c182244
#
_cell.length_a   1.000
_cell.length_b   1.000
_cell.length_c   1.000
_cell.angle_alpha   90.00
_cell.angle_beta   90.00
_cell.angle_gamma   90.00
#
_symmetry.space_group_name_H-M   'P 1'
#
loop_
_entity.id
_entity.type
_entity.pdbx_description
1 polymer ?
#
loop_
_entity_poly.entity_id
_entity_poly.type
_entity_poly.pdbx_seq_one_letter_code
_entity_poly.pdbx_strand_id
1 'polypeptide(L)'
;MMKYCFAALMAALLLLSNFQNGQAQQDSAAAPAPDLGQIQGNFQTIFQTYNQDSAIFAVVPPEQSTLNAFTNLIYTRGKFTAGIRYESYLPRQVGYPGRFAGSGLGYRFASYTMDELSVTIGNFYDQFGQGLVFRSYEERNLGLDNAMDGIKIQYQIAPGFVVKGVYGKMRFNFSDGLVNTDGYVRGIDSELSLNQLISQWADAKTIITLGGSFVSKYQRDNRSDLILPENVGAWASRFNLYRGNFALAAEYAYKINDPSADNNYIYHDGQALLVNMNYTTKGFSLNLDGKTIDNMSYRPDRNLQITDAMINYLPAMTTQHTYLLAGTFYPYATQPLGEVAYQAELGYKVKKGSKIGGKYGMDILISSSQAYAPDKEFLNDLEGARLGYDNNLFGVGNNLYYADFNASVKRKFSKKFNATALYYNFVYNNDVIAGARQLNGEEVIGTVYSDVYVLDLNIKTREKHNLNVVAQYLSTDQHQGDWVSLQAEYSISPHWIFALLDMYNFGNDIAEDRLHYPFGSVTYVKNANRIALEYGKRRAGIFCVGGVCRPVPASNGLTVTITSSF
;
A
#
# COMPACT_ATOMS: atom_id res chain seq x y z
N MET A 1 17.59 -2.15 31.36
CA MET A 1 17.29 -1.89 29.94
C MET A 1 16.83 -0.44 29.70
N MET A 2 15.87 0.08 30.44
CA MET A 2 15.34 1.45 30.28
C MET A 2 16.40 2.58 30.35
N LYS A 3 17.45 2.44 31.18
CA LYS A 3 18.55 3.44 31.28
C LYS A 3 19.42 3.54 30.00
N TYR A 4 19.57 2.44 29.27
CA TYR A 4 20.37 2.43 28.01
C TYR A 4 19.59 2.93 26.81
N CYS A 5 18.26 2.71 26.75
CA CYS A 5 17.41 3.29 25.72
C CYS A 5 17.32 4.83 25.85
N PHE A 6 17.25 5.35 27.08
CA PHE A 6 17.23 6.80 27.31
C PHE A 6 18.57 7.45 26.97
N ALA A 7 19.69 6.77 27.25
CA ALA A 7 21.03 7.21 26.89
C ALA A 7 21.26 7.22 25.36
N ALA A 8 20.75 6.22 24.64
CA ALA A 8 20.82 6.17 23.17
C ALA A 8 19.93 7.25 22.53
N LEU A 9 18.75 7.54 23.11
CA LEU A 9 17.88 8.61 22.65
C LEU A 9 18.51 10.00 22.87
N MET A 10 19.16 10.22 24.02
CA MET A 10 19.89 11.43 24.33
C MET A 10 21.15 11.60 23.48
N ALA A 11 21.87 10.51 23.18
CA ALA A 11 23.02 10.54 22.28
C ALA A 11 22.61 10.85 20.82
N ALA A 12 21.49 10.32 20.34
CA ALA A 12 20.92 10.67 19.03
C ALA A 12 20.51 12.15 18.95
N LEU A 13 19.90 12.69 20.01
CA LEU A 13 19.54 14.12 20.12
C LEU A 13 20.77 15.04 20.16
N LEU A 14 21.86 14.62 20.83
CA LEU A 14 23.12 15.36 20.89
C LEU A 14 23.89 15.33 19.56
N LEU A 15 23.83 14.22 18.82
CA LEU A 15 24.41 14.15 17.47
C LEU A 15 23.67 15.04 16.47
N LEU A 16 22.35 15.18 16.58
CA LEU A 16 21.55 16.07 15.73
C LEU A 16 21.84 17.58 15.98
N SER A 17 22.33 17.95 17.15
CA SER A 17 22.67 19.34 17.49
C SER A 17 24.03 19.82 16.94
N ASN A 18 24.94 18.93 16.57
CA ASN A 18 26.31 19.25 16.17
C ASN A 18 26.54 19.36 14.65
N PHE A 19 25.52 19.11 13.81
CA PHE A 19 25.67 19.16 12.34
C PHE A 19 25.39 20.54 11.71
N GLN A 20 25.38 21.66 12.47
CA GLN A 20 24.95 22.95 11.96
C GLN A 20 26.07 23.97 11.67
N ASN A 21 27.36 23.67 11.68
CA ASN A 21 28.40 24.66 11.40
C ASN A 21 29.43 24.19 10.38
N GLY A 22 29.02 24.07 9.12
CA GLY A 22 29.90 23.99 7.96
C GLY A 22 29.61 25.14 7.00
N GLN A 23 29.97 26.38 7.34
CA GLN A 23 30.07 27.45 6.33
C GLN A 23 31.33 27.23 5.52
N ALA A 24 31.15 26.91 4.23
CA ALA A 24 32.24 26.90 3.26
C ALA A 24 32.75 28.34 3.05
N GLN A 25 33.99 28.60 3.46
CA GLN A 25 34.75 29.77 3.11
C GLN A 25 35.19 29.62 1.63
N GLN A 26 34.75 30.54 0.78
CA GLN A 26 35.26 30.69 -0.58
C GLN A 26 36.66 31.28 -0.52
N ASP A 27 37.66 30.50 -0.95
CA ASP A 27 38.96 31.01 -1.34
C ASP A 27 39.48 30.35 -2.62
N SER A 28 39.82 31.27 -3.57
CA SER A 28 40.72 31.19 -4.73
C SER A 28 41.05 29.83 -5.35
N ALA A 29 40.73 29.69 -6.63
CA ALA A 29 41.38 28.92 -7.73
C ALA A 29 42.34 27.78 -7.29
N ALA A 30 41.80 26.78 -6.60
CA ALA A 30 42.43 25.47 -6.47
C ALA A 30 41.89 24.57 -7.59
N ALA A 31 42.70 23.59 -8.06
CA ALA A 31 42.26 22.55 -8.96
C ALA A 31 40.93 21.96 -8.46
N PRO A 32 39.98 21.58 -9.34
CA PRO A 32 38.72 21.08 -8.90
C PRO A 32 38.95 19.91 -7.94
N ALA A 33 38.40 20.04 -6.72
CA ALA A 33 38.50 19.00 -5.71
C ALA A 33 37.98 17.69 -6.29
N PRO A 34 38.64 16.56 -6.02
CA PRO A 34 38.18 15.27 -6.54
C PRO A 34 36.72 15.05 -6.12
N ASP A 35 35.87 14.69 -7.08
CA ASP A 35 34.49 14.28 -6.78
C ASP A 35 34.52 13.07 -5.87
N LEU A 36 34.28 13.28 -4.57
CA LEU A 36 34.23 12.22 -3.56
C LEU A 36 32.88 11.51 -3.52
N GLY A 37 31.92 11.94 -4.37
CA GLY A 37 30.53 11.46 -4.33
C GLY A 37 29.73 12.10 -3.19
N GLN A 38 28.47 11.68 -3.08
CA GLN A 38 27.53 12.17 -2.08
C GLN A 38 26.98 11.01 -1.24
N ILE A 39 26.88 11.22 0.06
CA ILE A 39 26.21 10.31 0.99
C ILE A 39 24.90 10.97 1.41
N GLN A 40 23.81 10.23 1.27
CA GLN A 40 22.49 10.61 1.74
C GLN A 40 21.97 9.51 2.67
N GLY A 41 21.19 9.88 3.66
CA GLY A 41 20.63 8.91 4.57
C GLY A 41 19.29 9.34 5.13
N ASN A 42 18.55 8.36 5.61
CA ASN A 42 17.39 8.58 6.42
C ASN A 42 17.33 7.54 7.55
N PHE A 43 16.65 7.96 8.61
CA PHE A 43 16.47 7.21 9.82
C PHE A 43 15.02 7.30 10.24
N GLN A 44 14.44 6.16 10.62
CA GLN A 44 13.10 6.07 11.20
C GLN A 44 13.13 5.13 12.39
N THR A 45 12.58 5.57 13.51
CA THR A 45 12.40 4.72 14.70
C THR A 45 10.98 4.89 15.21
N ILE A 46 10.35 3.78 15.55
CA ILE A 46 9.05 3.72 16.20
C ILE A 46 9.22 2.91 17.48
N PHE A 47 9.14 3.59 18.61
CA PHE A 47 9.12 2.98 19.94
C PHE A 47 7.69 3.05 20.48
N GLN A 48 7.18 1.94 21.02
CA GLN A 48 5.84 1.89 21.60
C GLN A 48 5.85 1.15 22.93
N THR A 49 5.18 1.72 23.94
CA THR A 49 4.85 1.02 25.19
C THR A 49 3.43 0.49 25.12
N TYR A 50 3.14 -0.54 25.90
CA TYR A 50 1.83 -1.19 25.95
C TYR A 50 1.34 -1.29 27.39
N ASN A 51 0.16 -0.76 27.63
CA ASN A 51 -0.56 -0.88 28.89
C ASN A 51 -1.63 -1.96 28.76
N GLN A 52 -1.84 -2.71 29.83
CA GLN A 52 -2.95 -3.66 29.88
C GLN A 52 -4.27 -2.88 29.88
N ASP A 53 -5.20 -3.28 29.03
CA ASP A 53 -6.54 -2.71 28.93
C ASP A 53 -7.50 -3.83 28.52
N SER A 54 -8.15 -4.42 29.53
CA SER A 54 -9.04 -5.58 29.35
C SER A 54 -10.32 -5.20 28.61
N ALA A 55 -10.77 -3.94 28.69
CA ALA A 55 -12.00 -3.51 28.03
C ALA A 55 -11.90 -3.56 26.50
N ILE A 56 -10.70 -3.33 25.95
CA ILE A 56 -10.47 -3.38 24.51
C ILE A 56 -9.68 -4.64 24.09
N PHE A 57 -9.44 -5.58 25.00
CA PHE A 57 -8.59 -6.76 24.78
C PHE A 57 -7.21 -6.39 24.23
N ALA A 58 -6.59 -5.33 24.79
CA ALA A 58 -5.30 -4.85 24.34
C ALA A 58 -4.21 -5.92 24.45
N VAL A 59 -3.49 -6.14 23.35
CA VAL A 59 -2.37 -7.08 23.32
C VAL A 59 -1.13 -6.43 23.90
N VAL A 60 -0.59 -7.02 24.96
CA VAL A 60 0.63 -6.54 25.64
C VAL A 60 1.73 -7.57 25.47
N PRO A 61 2.86 -7.24 24.80
CA PRO A 61 4.00 -8.14 24.71
C PRO A 61 4.67 -8.29 26.09
N PRO A 62 5.41 -9.40 26.35
CA PRO A 62 6.07 -9.64 27.63
C PRO A 62 6.99 -8.49 28.08
N GLU A 63 7.66 -7.84 27.13
CA GLU A 63 8.57 -6.71 27.38
C GLU A 63 7.84 -5.38 27.64
N GLN A 64 6.53 -5.34 27.50
CA GLN A 64 5.66 -4.15 27.62
C GLN A 64 6.07 -2.98 26.72
N SER A 65 7.00 -3.21 25.80
CA SER A 65 7.48 -2.22 24.84
C SER A 65 8.03 -2.89 23.59
N THR A 66 8.00 -2.16 22.48
CA THR A 66 8.49 -2.61 21.17
C THR A 66 9.30 -1.52 20.49
N LEU A 67 10.22 -1.93 19.61
CA LEU A 67 11.04 -1.02 18.81
C LEU A 67 11.17 -1.55 17.38
N ASN A 68 10.71 -0.77 16.41
CA ASN A 68 11.08 -0.95 14.99
C ASN A 68 11.94 0.23 14.55
N ALA A 69 13.11 -0.04 13.96
CA ALA A 69 13.98 1.01 13.46
C ALA A 69 14.57 0.65 12.09
N PHE A 70 14.75 1.68 11.26
CA PHE A 70 15.28 1.58 9.90
C PHE A 70 16.30 2.69 9.66
N THR A 71 17.48 2.35 9.20
CA THR A 71 18.51 3.32 8.81
C THR A 71 18.95 3.01 7.39
N ASN A 72 18.75 3.92 6.45
CA ASN A 72 19.19 3.81 5.07
C ASN A 72 20.37 4.74 4.84
N LEU A 73 21.41 4.24 4.17
CA LEU A 73 22.53 5.02 3.67
C LEU A 73 22.69 4.74 2.18
N ILE A 74 22.81 5.79 1.38
CA ILE A 74 22.99 5.73 -0.07
C ILE A 74 24.21 6.57 -0.42
N TYR A 75 25.14 5.99 -1.15
CA TYR A 75 26.29 6.63 -1.73
C TYR A 75 26.14 6.73 -3.24
N THR A 76 26.37 7.91 -3.80
CA THR A 76 26.32 8.13 -5.25
C THR A 76 27.57 8.87 -5.72
N ARG A 77 28.21 8.35 -6.78
CA ARG A 77 29.34 8.98 -7.45
C ARG A 77 29.26 8.75 -8.96
N GLY A 78 29.00 9.82 -9.71
CA GLY A 78 28.82 9.73 -11.15
C GLY A 78 27.71 8.75 -11.54
N LYS A 79 28.07 7.70 -12.28
CA LYS A 79 27.17 6.63 -12.76
C LYS A 79 26.97 5.48 -11.74
N PHE A 80 27.67 5.52 -10.61
CA PHE A 80 27.62 4.48 -9.59
C PHE A 80 26.77 4.90 -8.39
N THR A 81 25.89 4.02 -7.93
CA THR A 81 25.10 4.20 -6.70
C THR A 81 25.16 2.89 -5.90
N ALA A 82 25.37 2.98 -4.60
CA ALA A 82 25.28 1.84 -3.70
C ALA A 82 24.53 2.22 -2.44
N GLY A 83 23.86 1.28 -1.81
CA GLY A 83 23.10 1.55 -0.60
C GLY A 83 22.98 0.35 0.31
N ILE A 84 22.75 0.66 1.59
CA ILE A 84 22.47 -0.32 2.64
C ILE A 84 21.31 0.15 3.50
N ARG A 85 20.56 -0.80 4.07
CA ARG A 85 19.56 -0.57 5.10
C ARG A 85 19.82 -1.50 6.29
N TYR A 86 19.97 -0.90 7.45
CA TYR A 86 20.00 -1.59 8.73
C TYR A 86 18.60 -1.54 9.36
N GLU A 87 18.13 -2.67 9.83
CA GLU A 87 16.81 -2.83 10.43
C GLU A 87 16.91 -3.41 11.84
N SER A 88 15.96 -3.05 12.70
CA SER A 88 15.85 -3.56 14.07
C SER A 88 14.40 -3.78 14.46
N TYR A 89 14.13 -4.93 15.08
CA TYR A 89 12.83 -5.36 15.61
C TYR A 89 13.05 -5.92 17.03
N LEU A 90 12.97 -5.06 18.06
CA LEU A 90 13.51 -5.33 19.41
C LEU A 90 12.51 -5.04 20.56
N PRO A 91 11.52 -5.88 20.81
CA PRO A 91 10.85 -6.79 19.87
C PRO A 91 10.04 -5.99 18.83
N ARG A 92 9.56 -6.69 17.79
CA ARG A 92 8.71 -6.06 16.77
C ARG A 92 7.42 -5.51 17.32
N GLN A 93 6.87 -4.48 16.69
CA GLN A 93 5.57 -3.94 17.05
C GLN A 93 4.46 -5.00 17.00
N VAL A 94 3.51 -4.92 17.91
CA VAL A 94 2.34 -5.81 17.97
C VAL A 94 1.55 -5.71 16.66
N GLY A 95 1.14 -6.86 16.12
CA GLY A 95 0.50 -6.97 14.81
C GLY A 95 1.44 -6.91 13.60
N TYR A 96 2.74 -6.68 13.80
CA TYR A 96 3.74 -6.83 12.74
C TYR A 96 4.01 -8.32 12.48
N PRO A 97 4.32 -8.73 11.23
CA PRO A 97 4.50 -10.14 10.92
C PRO A 97 5.49 -10.85 11.84
N GLY A 98 5.11 -12.03 12.32
CA GLY A 98 5.87 -12.80 13.31
C GLY A 98 7.28 -13.17 12.92
N ARG A 99 7.57 -13.16 11.63
CA ARG A 99 8.85 -13.50 11.02
C ARG A 99 9.93 -12.41 11.08
N PHE A 100 9.60 -11.20 11.61
CA PHE A 100 10.58 -10.13 11.78
C PHE A 100 11.10 -10.11 13.22
N ALA A 101 12.41 -10.32 13.40
CA ALA A 101 13.07 -10.31 14.71
C ALA A 101 14.54 -9.92 14.60
N GLY A 102 15.10 -9.37 15.69
CA GLY A 102 16.51 -9.06 15.80
C GLY A 102 16.95 -7.79 15.09
N SER A 103 18.21 -7.69 14.75
CA SER A 103 18.82 -6.52 14.11
C SER A 103 19.92 -6.92 13.13
N GLY A 104 19.97 -6.26 11.96
CA GLY A 104 21.00 -6.55 10.95
C GLY A 104 20.76 -5.83 9.62
N LEU A 105 21.50 -6.25 8.59
CA LEU A 105 21.32 -5.73 7.24
C LEU A 105 20.09 -6.36 6.59
N GLY A 106 19.08 -5.54 6.29
CA GLY A 106 17.84 -5.95 5.63
C GLY A 106 17.80 -5.67 4.13
N TYR A 107 18.70 -4.82 3.63
CA TYR A 107 18.75 -4.43 2.22
C TYR A 107 20.14 -3.93 1.86
N ARG A 108 20.68 -4.32 0.71
CA ARG A 108 21.95 -3.87 0.18
C ARG A 108 21.95 -3.97 -1.34
N PHE A 109 22.50 -2.96 -2.01
CA PHE A 109 22.61 -2.97 -3.46
C PHE A 109 23.81 -2.17 -3.96
N ALA A 110 24.21 -2.46 -5.19
CA ALA A 110 25.09 -1.63 -6.01
C ALA A 110 24.49 -1.53 -7.42
N SER A 111 24.47 -0.33 -7.98
CA SER A 111 23.94 -0.05 -9.31
C SER A 111 24.93 0.76 -10.12
N TYR A 112 25.07 0.44 -11.38
CA TYR A 112 25.86 1.19 -12.35
C TYR A 112 24.98 1.51 -13.56
N THR A 113 24.84 2.81 -13.89
CA THR A 113 23.99 3.28 -14.98
C THR A 113 24.86 3.94 -16.04
N MET A 114 24.92 3.35 -17.23
CA MET A 114 25.42 3.93 -18.47
C MET A 114 24.24 4.56 -19.24
N ASP A 115 24.52 5.18 -20.39
CA ASP A 115 23.50 5.94 -21.10
C ASP A 115 22.27 5.07 -21.47
N GLU A 116 22.49 3.87 -22.03
CA GLU A 116 21.42 2.93 -22.41
C GLU A 116 21.29 1.72 -21.47
N LEU A 117 22.28 1.47 -20.61
CA LEU A 117 22.35 0.26 -19.79
C LEU A 117 22.39 0.61 -18.30
N SER A 118 21.51 0.00 -17.51
CA SER A 118 21.56 0.02 -16.06
C SER A 118 21.62 -1.40 -15.52
N VAL A 119 22.56 -1.65 -14.61
CA VAL A 119 22.73 -2.95 -13.93
C VAL A 119 22.69 -2.72 -12.44
N THR A 120 21.84 -3.46 -11.73
CA THR A 120 21.76 -3.47 -10.26
C THR A 120 22.01 -4.88 -9.75
N ILE A 121 22.87 -5.01 -8.74
CA ILE A 121 23.19 -6.27 -8.04
C ILE A 121 22.84 -6.11 -6.56
N GLY A 122 22.30 -7.16 -5.96
CA GLY A 122 21.81 -7.19 -4.58
C GLY A 122 20.31 -6.97 -4.52
N ASN A 123 19.83 -6.21 -3.55
CA ASN A 123 18.40 -6.00 -3.39
C ASN A 123 17.88 -4.90 -4.33
N PHE A 124 16.69 -5.11 -4.89
CA PHE A 124 16.01 -4.12 -5.71
C PHE A 124 14.49 -4.28 -5.65
N TYR A 125 13.79 -3.19 -5.94
CA TYR A 125 12.36 -3.17 -6.24
C TYR A 125 12.17 -2.88 -7.71
N ASP A 126 11.20 -3.55 -8.33
CA ASP A 126 10.78 -3.26 -9.71
C ASP A 126 9.36 -3.76 -9.95
N GLN A 127 8.78 -3.32 -11.07
CA GLN A 127 7.45 -3.71 -11.50
C GLN A 127 7.41 -3.84 -13.02
N PHE A 128 6.69 -4.84 -13.53
CA PHE A 128 6.36 -5.02 -14.93
C PHE A 128 4.90 -4.61 -15.17
N GLY A 129 4.69 -3.64 -16.06
CA GLY A 129 3.36 -3.09 -16.31
C GLY A 129 2.65 -2.60 -15.04
N GLN A 130 1.41 -3.00 -14.87
CA GLN A 130 0.62 -2.70 -13.67
C GLN A 130 0.88 -3.67 -12.50
N GLY A 131 1.78 -4.64 -12.70
CA GLY A 131 2.20 -5.57 -11.66
C GLY A 131 1.51 -6.94 -11.70
N LEU A 132 0.64 -7.21 -12.66
CA LEU A 132 -0.16 -8.45 -12.70
C LEU A 132 0.68 -9.73 -12.70
N VAL A 133 1.92 -9.67 -13.19
CA VAL A 133 2.84 -10.83 -13.21
C VAL A 133 4.10 -10.60 -12.38
N PHE A 134 4.49 -9.33 -12.13
CA PHE A 134 5.65 -9.02 -11.29
C PHE A 134 5.58 -7.62 -10.67
N ARG A 135 5.67 -7.58 -9.34
CA ARG A 135 5.93 -6.37 -8.56
C ARG A 135 6.63 -6.73 -7.25
N SER A 136 7.83 -6.21 -7.07
CA SER A 136 8.51 -6.22 -5.76
C SER A 136 8.51 -4.81 -5.19
N TYR A 137 8.11 -4.67 -3.91
CA TYR A 137 7.95 -3.38 -3.25
C TYR A 137 7.99 -3.50 -1.73
N GLU A 138 8.09 -2.38 -1.06
CA GLU A 138 7.99 -2.27 0.39
C GLU A 138 6.75 -1.44 0.79
N GLU A 139 5.97 -1.95 1.74
CA GLU A 139 4.96 -1.20 2.47
C GLU A 139 5.14 -1.45 3.97
N ARG A 140 5.89 -0.57 4.62
CA ARG A 140 6.28 -0.73 6.04
C ARG A 140 5.11 -0.80 6.99
N ASN A 141 4.05 -0.05 6.73
CA ASN A 141 2.86 -0.07 7.58
C ASN A 141 2.15 -1.42 7.56
N LEU A 142 2.25 -2.17 6.46
CA LEU A 142 1.77 -3.54 6.36
C LEU A 142 2.77 -4.57 6.91
N GLY A 143 4.03 -4.20 7.13
CA GLY A 143 5.11 -5.15 7.37
C GLY A 143 5.40 -6.01 6.14
N LEU A 144 5.14 -5.47 4.95
CA LEU A 144 5.40 -6.12 3.68
C LEU A 144 6.68 -5.57 3.07
N ASP A 145 7.60 -6.47 2.76
CA ASP A 145 8.81 -6.18 2.00
C ASP A 145 9.21 -7.45 1.25
N ASN A 146 8.94 -7.46 -0.05
CA ASN A 146 9.25 -8.56 -0.96
C ASN A 146 10.35 -8.19 -1.95
N ALA A 147 11.36 -7.40 -1.51
CA ALA A 147 12.52 -7.03 -2.32
C ALA A 147 13.12 -8.25 -3.02
N MET A 148 13.47 -8.10 -4.28
CA MET A 148 14.30 -9.08 -4.97
C MET A 148 15.74 -8.98 -4.46
N ASP A 149 16.42 -10.10 -4.31
CA ASP A 149 17.85 -10.23 -4.01
C ASP A 149 18.51 -11.01 -5.14
N GLY A 150 19.24 -10.31 -6.01
CA GLY A 150 19.78 -10.89 -7.23
C GLY A 150 20.35 -9.86 -8.19
N ILE A 151 19.97 -9.94 -9.46
CA ILE A 151 20.41 -9.03 -10.50
C ILE A 151 19.21 -8.47 -11.28
N LYS A 152 19.28 -7.17 -11.56
CA LYS A 152 18.38 -6.46 -12.49
C LYS A 152 19.22 -5.80 -13.59
N ILE A 153 18.79 -5.97 -14.84
CA ILE A 153 19.35 -5.32 -16.02
C ILE A 153 18.23 -4.57 -16.73
N GLN A 154 18.50 -3.34 -17.11
CA GLN A 154 17.62 -2.57 -17.98
C GLN A 154 18.44 -2.04 -19.14
N TYR A 155 17.98 -2.26 -20.37
CA TYR A 155 18.66 -1.83 -21.57
C TYR A 155 17.70 -1.15 -22.55
N GLN A 156 18.07 0.05 -22.98
CA GLN A 156 17.37 0.77 -24.03
C GLN A 156 17.96 0.38 -25.37
N ILE A 157 17.28 -0.54 -26.08
CA ILE A 157 17.74 -1.08 -27.38
C ILE A 157 17.72 -0.01 -28.45
N ALA A 158 16.67 0.83 -28.41
CA ALA A 158 16.50 1.97 -29.29
C ALA A 158 15.64 3.05 -28.60
N PRO A 159 15.61 4.31 -29.06
CA PRO A 159 14.63 5.28 -28.58
C PRO A 159 13.22 4.71 -28.64
N GLY A 160 12.54 4.62 -27.48
CA GLY A 160 11.21 4.03 -27.36
C GLY A 160 11.15 2.51 -27.27
N PHE A 161 12.29 1.80 -27.22
CA PHE A 161 12.32 0.36 -26.96
C PHE A 161 13.23 0.03 -25.78
N VAL A 162 12.61 -0.32 -24.66
CA VAL A 162 13.29 -0.69 -23.41
C VAL A 162 13.00 -2.15 -23.08
N VAL A 163 14.04 -2.87 -22.65
CA VAL A 163 13.94 -4.25 -22.13
C VAL A 163 14.52 -4.30 -20.74
N LYS A 164 13.83 -4.99 -19.82
CA LYS A 164 14.30 -5.28 -18.48
C LYS A 164 14.44 -6.78 -18.27
N GLY A 165 15.42 -7.19 -17.49
CA GLY A 165 15.60 -8.57 -17.04
C GLY A 165 15.83 -8.60 -15.54
N VAL A 166 15.20 -9.56 -14.84
CA VAL A 166 15.39 -9.79 -13.41
C VAL A 166 15.65 -11.27 -13.12
N TYR A 167 16.51 -11.52 -12.16
CA TYR A 167 16.79 -12.87 -11.66
C TYR A 167 17.20 -12.79 -10.18
N GLY A 168 16.60 -13.62 -9.31
CA GLY A 168 16.96 -13.65 -7.91
C GLY A 168 15.96 -14.43 -7.05
N LYS A 169 16.07 -14.23 -5.75
CA LYS A 169 15.12 -14.70 -4.74
C LYS A 169 14.38 -13.52 -4.14
N MET A 170 13.18 -13.75 -3.62
CA MET A 170 12.45 -12.70 -2.91
C MET A 170 12.76 -12.74 -1.43
N ARG A 171 12.84 -11.57 -0.82
CA ARG A 171 12.85 -11.44 0.63
C ARG A 171 11.56 -12.02 1.20
N PHE A 172 11.71 -12.86 2.22
CA PHE A 172 10.59 -13.48 2.92
C PHE A 172 10.55 -13.10 4.40
N ASN A 173 11.73 -13.06 5.06
CA ASN A 173 11.84 -12.98 6.50
C ASN A 173 13.00 -12.06 6.90
N PHE A 174 13.06 -11.71 8.19
CA PHE A 174 14.19 -11.03 8.81
C PHE A 174 14.47 -11.65 10.19
N SER A 175 15.61 -12.30 10.33
CA SER A 175 16.07 -12.88 11.58
C SER A 175 17.55 -12.57 11.75
N ASP A 176 17.86 -11.47 12.47
CA ASP A 176 19.19 -10.88 12.59
C ASP A 176 19.88 -10.61 11.23
N GLY A 177 19.08 -10.40 10.20
CA GLY A 177 19.47 -10.18 8.82
C GLY A 177 18.42 -10.66 7.82
N LEU A 178 18.70 -10.42 6.55
CA LEU A 178 17.82 -10.76 5.43
C LEU A 178 17.73 -12.30 5.27
N VAL A 179 16.50 -12.80 5.16
CA VAL A 179 16.20 -14.20 4.80
C VAL A 179 15.35 -14.21 3.55
N ASN A 180 15.82 -14.91 2.52
CA ASN A 180 15.14 -15.05 1.23
C ASN A 180 14.31 -16.34 1.17
N THR A 181 13.32 -16.36 0.25
CA THR A 181 12.58 -17.58 -0.12
C THR A 181 13.50 -18.66 -0.71
N ASP A 182 13.08 -19.91 -0.69
CA ASP A 182 13.81 -21.00 -1.35
C ASP A 182 13.69 -20.93 -2.87
N GLY A 183 12.52 -20.55 -3.36
CA GLY A 183 12.23 -20.44 -4.79
C GLY A 183 12.94 -19.26 -5.48
N TYR A 184 13.27 -19.45 -6.75
CA TYR A 184 13.84 -18.41 -7.61
C TYR A 184 12.76 -17.75 -8.46
N VAL A 185 12.92 -16.45 -8.71
CA VAL A 185 12.10 -15.66 -9.64
C VAL A 185 12.99 -15.10 -10.73
N ARG A 186 12.54 -15.22 -11.96
CA ARG A 186 13.20 -14.68 -13.15
C ARG A 186 12.15 -14.10 -14.08
N GLY A 187 12.49 -13.01 -14.74
CA GLY A 187 11.54 -12.33 -15.62
C GLY A 187 12.21 -11.48 -16.66
N ILE A 188 11.50 -11.24 -17.72
CA ILE A 188 11.82 -10.28 -18.78
C ILE A 188 10.59 -9.43 -19.05
N ASP A 189 10.81 -8.13 -19.27
CA ASP A 189 9.79 -7.15 -19.61
C ASP A 189 10.26 -6.31 -20.79
N SER A 190 9.35 -5.95 -21.67
CA SER A 190 9.62 -5.07 -22.79
C SER A 190 8.53 -4.02 -22.94
N GLU A 191 8.96 -2.80 -23.30
CA GLU A 191 8.07 -1.69 -23.57
C GLU A 191 8.47 -0.99 -24.88
N LEU A 192 7.48 -0.75 -25.75
CA LEU A 192 7.61 -0.20 -27.08
C LEU A 192 6.75 1.06 -27.22
N SER A 193 7.36 2.24 -27.25
CA SER A 193 6.69 3.50 -27.61
C SER A 193 6.70 3.66 -29.12
N LEU A 194 5.57 3.40 -29.78
CA LEU A 194 5.48 3.41 -31.24
C LEU A 194 5.79 4.78 -31.85
N ASN A 195 5.46 5.85 -31.13
CA ASN A 195 5.74 7.22 -31.58
C ASN A 195 7.23 7.57 -31.59
N GLN A 196 8.05 6.89 -30.79
CA GLN A 196 9.50 7.07 -30.81
C GLN A 196 10.19 6.12 -31.78
N LEU A 197 9.61 4.95 -32.04
CA LEU A 197 10.16 3.93 -32.94
C LEU A 197 9.84 4.23 -34.40
N ILE A 198 8.66 4.78 -34.69
CA ILE A 198 8.17 5.02 -36.05
C ILE A 198 8.24 6.53 -36.31
N SER A 199 9.22 6.97 -37.10
CA SER A 199 9.46 8.39 -37.34
C SER A 199 8.26 9.14 -37.93
N GLN A 200 7.42 8.45 -38.72
CA GLN A 200 6.19 9.03 -39.29
C GLN A 200 5.12 9.32 -38.20
N TRP A 201 5.24 8.73 -37.02
CA TRP A 201 4.32 8.91 -35.92
C TRP A 201 4.85 9.83 -34.80
N ALA A 202 6.08 10.35 -34.97
CA ALA A 202 6.72 11.18 -33.95
C ALA A 202 5.86 12.38 -33.50
N ASP A 203 5.21 13.04 -34.48
CA ASP A 203 4.33 14.20 -34.23
C ASP A 203 2.84 13.84 -34.14
N ALA A 204 2.51 12.56 -34.09
CA ALA A 204 1.11 12.13 -34.00
C ALA A 204 0.50 12.53 -32.66
N LYS A 205 -0.74 13.07 -32.70
CA LYS A 205 -1.50 13.43 -31.48
C LYS A 205 -1.89 12.21 -30.64
N THR A 206 -1.84 11.01 -31.22
CA THR A 206 -2.12 9.77 -30.54
C THR A 206 -0.79 9.11 -30.17
N ILE A 207 -0.58 8.84 -28.91
CA ILE A 207 0.60 8.13 -28.39
C ILE A 207 0.17 6.71 -28.07
N ILE A 208 0.91 5.73 -28.59
CA ILE A 208 0.65 4.30 -28.37
C ILE A 208 1.89 3.65 -27.78
N THR A 209 1.71 2.96 -26.66
CA THR A 209 2.74 2.13 -26.03
C THR A 209 2.23 0.70 -25.93
N LEU A 210 3.06 -0.24 -26.37
CA LEU A 210 2.82 -1.68 -26.22
C LEU A 210 3.81 -2.24 -25.20
N GLY A 211 3.42 -3.28 -24.49
CA GLY A 211 4.33 -3.96 -23.58
C GLY A 211 4.06 -5.46 -23.51
N GLY A 212 5.10 -6.21 -23.17
CA GLY A 212 5.01 -7.64 -22.97
C GLY A 212 5.96 -8.10 -21.88
N SER A 213 5.49 -8.97 -21.01
CA SER A 213 6.25 -9.52 -19.88
C SER A 213 6.16 -11.03 -19.84
N PHE A 214 7.22 -11.67 -19.37
CA PHE A 214 7.23 -13.06 -18.96
C PHE A 214 7.94 -13.17 -17.61
N VAL A 215 7.33 -13.89 -16.68
CA VAL A 215 7.90 -14.15 -15.35
C VAL A 215 7.77 -15.65 -15.05
N SER A 216 8.80 -16.25 -14.51
CA SER A 216 8.81 -17.65 -14.11
C SER A 216 9.35 -17.78 -12.70
N LYS A 217 8.68 -18.57 -11.88
CA LYS A 217 9.24 -19.06 -10.62
C LYS A 217 9.74 -20.48 -10.77
N TYR A 218 10.72 -20.84 -9.96
CA TYR A 218 11.22 -22.21 -9.81
C TYR A 218 11.21 -22.59 -8.34
N GLN A 219 10.57 -23.69 -8.00
CA GLN A 219 10.62 -24.31 -6.68
C GLN A 219 10.64 -25.83 -6.84
N ARG A 220 11.61 -26.50 -6.21
CA ARG A 220 11.70 -27.96 -6.21
C ARG A 220 10.43 -28.58 -5.64
N ASP A 221 9.97 -29.65 -6.27
CA ASP A 221 8.89 -30.46 -5.72
C ASP A 221 9.44 -31.44 -4.68
N ASN A 222 9.00 -31.29 -3.44
CA ASN A 222 9.39 -32.15 -2.30
C ASN A 222 8.19 -32.94 -1.74
N ARG A 223 7.04 -32.91 -2.42
CA ARG A 223 5.83 -33.62 -1.97
C ARG A 223 5.76 -35.01 -2.60
N SER A 224 5.37 -35.99 -1.78
CA SER A 224 5.18 -37.38 -2.24
C SER A 224 3.72 -37.71 -2.61
N ASP A 225 2.78 -36.85 -2.22
CA ASP A 225 1.34 -37.04 -2.39
C ASP A 225 0.75 -36.29 -3.60
N LEU A 226 1.51 -35.36 -4.18
CA LEU A 226 1.12 -34.57 -5.35
C LEU A 226 2.29 -34.46 -6.32
N ILE A 227 2.01 -34.29 -7.60
CA ILE A 227 3.01 -33.99 -8.64
C ILE A 227 2.90 -32.50 -8.95
N LEU A 228 3.79 -31.68 -8.40
CA LEU A 228 3.70 -30.23 -8.50
C LEU A 228 4.66 -29.68 -9.56
N PRO A 229 4.26 -28.70 -10.39
CA PRO A 229 5.15 -28.11 -11.37
C PRO A 229 6.29 -27.35 -10.67
N GLU A 230 7.55 -27.73 -10.93
CA GLU A 230 8.70 -27.02 -10.39
C GLU A 230 8.89 -25.64 -11.01
N ASN A 231 8.51 -25.47 -12.28
CA ASN A 231 8.53 -24.21 -12.99
C ASN A 231 7.10 -23.75 -13.31
N VAL A 232 6.75 -22.55 -12.90
CA VAL A 232 5.47 -21.92 -13.24
C VAL A 232 5.75 -20.61 -13.95
N GLY A 233 5.20 -20.46 -15.16
CA GLY A 233 5.31 -19.26 -15.99
C GLY A 233 4.04 -18.42 -15.95
N ALA A 234 4.22 -17.10 -16.06
CA ALA A 234 3.15 -16.13 -16.25
C ALA A 234 3.53 -15.11 -17.32
N TRP A 235 2.58 -14.71 -18.14
CA TRP A 235 2.74 -13.74 -19.22
C TRP A 235 1.82 -12.58 -19.03
N ALA A 236 2.23 -11.38 -19.48
CA ALA A 236 1.34 -10.24 -19.59
C ALA A 236 1.57 -9.51 -20.92
N SER A 237 0.49 -8.95 -21.47
CA SER A 237 0.52 -8.04 -22.60
C SER A 237 -0.21 -6.75 -22.23
N ARG A 238 0.34 -5.61 -22.71
CA ARG A 238 -0.14 -4.28 -22.38
C ARG A 238 -0.38 -3.44 -23.62
N PHE A 239 -1.44 -2.63 -23.54
CA PHE A 239 -1.77 -1.62 -24.52
C PHE A 239 -2.10 -0.31 -23.80
N ASN A 240 -1.39 0.77 -24.13
CA ASN A 240 -1.69 2.10 -23.64
C ASN A 240 -1.88 3.06 -24.81
N LEU A 241 -2.94 3.87 -24.74
CA LEU A 241 -3.27 4.88 -25.74
C LEU A 241 -3.57 6.21 -25.04
N TYR A 242 -2.91 7.26 -25.49
CA TYR A 242 -3.17 8.64 -25.07
C TYR A 242 -3.50 9.50 -26.28
N ARG A 243 -4.62 10.24 -26.21
CA ARG A 243 -5.02 11.17 -27.27
C ARG A 243 -5.72 12.40 -26.68
N GLY A 244 -5.01 13.51 -26.60
CA GLY A 244 -5.56 14.74 -26.05
C GLY A 244 -6.01 14.56 -24.59
N ASN A 245 -7.31 14.59 -24.37
CA ASN A 245 -7.94 14.48 -23.04
C ASN A 245 -8.29 13.03 -22.66
N PHE A 246 -8.07 12.07 -23.52
CA PHE A 246 -8.44 10.67 -23.35
C PHE A 246 -7.22 9.80 -23.14
N ALA A 247 -7.27 8.90 -22.17
CA ALA A 247 -6.31 7.85 -21.95
C ALA A 247 -7.03 6.50 -21.77
N LEU A 248 -6.45 5.45 -22.36
CA LEU A 248 -6.87 4.06 -22.18
C LEU A 248 -5.64 3.23 -21.87
N ALA A 249 -5.70 2.42 -20.83
CA ALA A 249 -4.71 1.42 -20.50
C ALA A 249 -5.39 0.06 -20.31
N ALA A 250 -4.83 -0.99 -20.88
CA ALA A 250 -5.29 -2.35 -20.73
C ALA A 250 -4.09 -3.28 -20.51
N GLU A 251 -4.21 -4.20 -19.56
CA GLU A 251 -3.22 -5.27 -19.33
C GLU A 251 -3.94 -6.59 -19.10
N TYR A 252 -3.56 -7.60 -19.89
CA TYR A 252 -4.02 -8.98 -19.75
C TYR A 252 -2.85 -9.84 -19.29
N ALA A 253 -3.09 -10.68 -18.29
CA ALA A 253 -2.13 -11.65 -17.77
C ALA A 253 -2.71 -13.06 -17.78
N TYR A 254 -1.83 -14.03 -18.04
CA TYR A 254 -2.10 -15.46 -17.97
C TYR A 254 -0.99 -16.15 -17.20
N LYS A 255 -1.34 -17.07 -16.31
CA LYS A 255 -0.44 -17.88 -15.50
C LYS A 255 -0.81 -19.36 -15.66
N ILE A 256 0.15 -20.22 -15.99
CA ILE A 256 -0.08 -21.67 -15.97
C ILE A 256 -0.43 -22.13 -14.56
N ASN A 257 -1.05 -23.28 -14.43
CA ASN A 257 -1.49 -23.83 -13.15
C ASN A 257 -0.36 -23.83 -12.11
N ASP A 258 -0.68 -23.36 -10.92
CA ASP A 258 0.23 -23.22 -9.78
C ASP A 258 -0.45 -23.76 -8.51
N PRO A 259 -0.54 -25.10 -8.35
CA PRO A 259 -1.11 -25.67 -7.15
C PRO A 259 -0.34 -25.24 -5.91
N SER A 260 -1.01 -24.58 -4.98
CA SER A 260 -0.41 -23.97 -3.79
C SER A 260 -1.38 -23.98 -2.61
N ALA A 261 -0.87 -23.68 -1.42
CA ALA A 261 -1.68 -23.61 -0.21
C ALA A 261 -2.82 -22.57 -0.30
N ASP A 262 -2.63 -21.49 -1.08
CA ASP A 262 -3.67 -20.48 -1.27
C ASP A 262 -4.88 -21.00 -2.05
N ASN A 263 -4.67 -21.84 -3.07
CA ASN A 263 -5.74 -22.35 -3.93
C ASN A 263 -6.11 -23.82 -3.64
N ASN A 264 -5.78 -24.34 -2.45
CA ASN A 264 -6.03 -25.73 -2.05
C ASN A 264 -5.42 -26.76 -3.00
N TYR A 265 -4.31 -26.42 -3.65
CA TYR A 265 -3.56 -27.27 -4.59
C TYR A 265 -4.39 -27.74 -5.80
N ILE A 266 -5.23 -26.86 -6.37
CA ILE A 266 -5.94 -27.14 -7.62
C ILE A 266 -5.04 -26.90 -8.83
N TYR A 267 -5.22 -27.71 -9.90
CA TYR A 267 -4.49 -27.61 -11.17
C TYR A 267 -5.28 -26.74 -12.17
N HIS A 268 -5.54 -25.50 -11.76
CA HIS A 268 -6.27 -24.50 -12.56
C HIS A 268 -5.33 -23.36 -12.97
N ASP A 269 -5.41 -22.95 -14.24
CA ASP A 269 -4.64 -21.81 -14.73
C ASP A 269 -5.14 -20.49 -14.11
N GLY A 270 -4.34 -19.46 -14.19
CA GLY A 270 -4.70 -18.13 -13.69
C GLY A 270 -4.84 -17.12 -14.81
N GLN A 271 -5.79 -16.21 -14.70
CA GLN A 271 -6.01 -15.13 -15.64
C GLN A 271 -6.36 -13.82 -14.93
N ALA A 272 -5.94 -12.69 -15.52
CA ALA A 272 -6.39 -11.38 -15.07
C ALA A 272 -6.46 -10.41 -16.24
N LEU A 273 -7.43 -9.51 -16.19
CA LEU A 273 -7.55 -8.37 -17.10
C LEU A 273 -7.80 -7.11 -16.28
N LEU A 274 -7.02 -6.06 -16.56
CA LEU A 274 -7.25 -4.70 -16.07
C LEU A 274 -7.52 -3.79 -17.26
N VAL A 275 -8.53 -2.93 -17.13
CA VAL A 275 -8.83 -1.87 -18.09
C VAL A 275 -9.06 -0.58 -17.33
N ASN A 276 -8.33 0.46 -17.68
CA ASN A 276 -8.47 1.80 -17.10
C ASN A 276 -8.73 2.80 -18.22
N MET A 277 -9.80 3.57 -18.11
CA MET A 277 -10.16 4.60 -19.05
C MET A 277 -10.32 5.95 -18.33
N ASN A 278 -9.62 6.96 -18.81
CA ASN A 278 -9.66 8.31 -18.24
C ASN A 278 -10.01 9.33 -19.31
N TYR A 279 -10.93 10.23 -18.98
CA TYR A 279 -11.20 11.43 -19.75
C TYR A 279 -11.17 12.66 -18.85
N THR A 280 -10.22 13.58 -19.11
CA THR A 280 -10.03 14.75 -18.28
C THR A 280 -9.99 16.03 -19.11
N THR A 281 -10.86 17.00 -18.75
CA THR A 281 -10.86 18.33 -19.34
C THR A 281 -10.98 19.40 -18.25
N LYS A 282 -10.94 20.68 -18.63
CA LYS A 282 -10.99 21.77 -17.65
C LYS A 282 -12.23 21.74 -16.77
N GLY A 283 -12.07 21.29 -15.53
CA GLY A 283 -13.14 21.23 -14.53
C GLY A 283 -14.05 20.00 -14.62
N PHE A 284 -13.66 18.98 -15.39
CA PHE A 284 -14.34 17.71 -15.47
C PHE A 284 -13.33 16.55 -15.61
N SER A 285 -13.54 15.47 -14.86
CA SER A 285 -12.81 14.20 -15.00
C SER A 285 -13.76 13.03 -14.89
N LEU A 286 -13.52 12.00 -15.68
CA LEU A 286 -14.23 10.73 -15.64
C LEU A 286 -13.19 9.62 -15.71
N ASN A 287 -13.16 8.73 -14.69
CA ASN A 287 -12.39 7.50 -14.68
C ASN A 287 -13.37 6.33 -14.69
N LEU A 288 -13.11 5.34 -15.53
CA LEU A 288 -13.83 4.08 -15.57
C LEU A 288 -12.79 2.96 -15.56
N ASP A 289 -12.88 2.10 -14.56
CA ASP A 289 -11.94 1.01 -14.34
C ASP A 289 -12.69 -0.31 -14.26
N GLY A 290 -12.11 -1.34 -14.84
CA GLY A 290 -12.63 -2.70 -14.80
C GLY A 290 -11.51 -3.71 -14.54
N LYS A 291 -11.83 -4.74 -13.78
CA LYS A 291 -10.91 -5.80 -13.43
C LYS A 291 -11.62 -7.13 -13.37
N THR A 292 -10.97 -8.16 -13.91
CA THR A 292 -11.31 -9.54 -13.61
C THR A 292 -10.07 -10.30 -13.22
N ILE A 293 -10.19 -11.15 -12.22
CA ILE A 293 -9.12 -12.00 -11.68
C ILE A 293 -9.67 -13.40 -11.51
N ASP A 294 -8.88 -14.37 -11.93
CA ASP A 294 -9.11 -15.78 -11.64
C ASP A 294 -7.78 -16.47 -11.31
N ASN A 295 -7.70 -17.10 -10.15
CA ASN A 295 -6.56 -17.91 -9.66
C ASN A 295 -5.16 -17.28 -9.85
N MET A 296 -5.03 -15.98 -9.56
CA MET A 296 -3.79 -15.20 -9.78
C MET A 296 -2.89 -15.11 -8.55
N SER A 297 -3.09 -15.92 -7.51
CA SER A 297 -2.08 -16.04 -6.45
C SER A 297 -0.77 -16.57 -7.03
N TYR A 298 0.35 -15.83 -6.84
CA TYR A 298 1.64 -16.16 -7.42
C TYR A 298 2.78 -15.85 -6.44
N ARG A 299 3.46 -16.91 -5.94
CA ARG A 299 4.51 -16.82 -4.93
C ARG A 299 5.69 -17.74 -5.26
N PRO A 300 6.93 -17.39 -4.86
CA PRO A 300 8.09 -18.24 -5.09
C PRO A 300 8.00 -19.57 -4.33
N ASP A 301 7.34 -19.57 -3.16
CA ASP A 301 7.10 -20.75 -2.35
C ASP A 301 5.59 -21.01 -2.25
N ARG A 302 5.16 -22.21 -2.64
CA ARG A 302 3.76 -22.63 -2.71
C ARG A 302 3.08 -22.83 -1.36
N ASN A 303 3.84 -22.83 -0.26
CA ASN A 303 3.28 -22.94 1.09
C ASN A 303 3.03 -21.58 1.75
N LEU A 304 3.48 -20.49 1.14
CA LEU A 304 3.24 -19.13 1.61
C LEU A 304 1.82 -18.68 1.29
N GLN A 305 1.25 -17.87 2.17
CA GLN A 305 -0.13 -17.41 2.08
C GLN A 305 -0.25 -15.92 2.43
N ILE A 306 -1.41 -15.34 2.19
CA ILE A 306 -1.79 -13.97 2.56
C ILE A 306 -0.86 -12.94 1.90
N THR A 307 -0.03 -12.23 2.67
CA THR A 307 0.86 -11.16 2.19
C THR A 307 2.31 -11.61 1.97
N ASP A 308 2.59 -12.92 2.15
CA ASP A 308 3.95 -13.42 2.16
C ASP A 308 4.52 -13.56 0.76
N ALA A 309 5.62 -12.85 0.49
CA ALA A 309 6.46 -12.93 -0.72
C ALA A 309 5.67 -13.01 -2.05
N MET A 310 4.63 -12.21 -2.22
CA MET A 310 3.87 -12.15 -3.48
C MET A 310 4.78 -11.70 -4.62
N ILE A 311 4.82 -12.45 -5.74
CA ILE A 311 5.54 -12.07 -6.96
C ILE A 311 4.77 -10.98 -7.70
N ASN A 312 3.45 -11.06 -7.70
CA ASN A 312 2.55 -10.16 -8.42
C ASN A 312 1.80 -9.21 -7.48
N TYR A 313 1.14 -8.24 -8.07
CA TYR A 313 0.26 -7.30 -7.40
C TYR A 313 -1.07 -7.20 -8.14
N LEU A 314 -2.15 -7.33 -7.40
CA LEU A 314 -3.52 -7.26 -7.91
C LEU A 314 -4.19 -6.02 -7.29
N PRO A 315 -4.28 -4.90 -8.02
CA PRO A 315 -4.77 -3.64 -7.44
C PRO A 315 -6.24 -3.75 -7.03
N ALA A 316 -6.61 -3.08 -5.93
CA ALA A 316 -8.01 -2.91 -5.58
C ALA A 316 -8.72 -2.00 -6.60
N MET A 317 -9.98 -2.34 -6.95
CA MET A 317 -10.86 -1.48 -7.74
C MET A 317 -11.77 -0.68 -6.81
N THR A 318 -11.18 0.09 -5.92
CA THR A 318 -11.90 0.97 -4.98
C THR A 318 -11.01 2.13 -4.57
N THR A 319 -11.62 3.26 -4.26
CA THR A 319 -10.90 4.41 -3.71
C THR A 319 -10.42 4.09 -2.30
N GLN A 320 -9.16 4.40 -2.00
CA GLN A 320 -8.66 4.27 -0.63
C GLN A 320 -9.19 5.44 0.21
N HIS A 321 -10.03 5.12 1.20
CA HIS A 321 -10.60 6.11 2.09
C HIS A 321 -9.61 6.52 3.18
N THR A 322 -9.52 7.83 3.43
CA THR A 322 -8.56 8.41 4.40
C THR A 322 -9.22 8.84 5.70
N TYR A 323 -10.54 8.98 5.73
CA TYR A 323 -11.27 9.30 6.96
C TYR A 323 -11.41 8.05 7.84
N LEU A 324 -11.31 8.24 9.15
CA LEU A 324 -11.09 7.17 10.12
C LEU A 324 -12.17 6.08 10.05
N LEU A 325 -13.46 6.45 10.17
CA LEU A 325 -14.53 5.46 10.18
C LEU A 325 -14.69 4.78 8.81
N ALA A 326 -14.60 5.52 7.70
CA ALA A 326 -14.69 4.96 6.36
C ALA A 326 -13.48 4.06 6.01
N GLY A 327 -12.28 4.44 6.44
CA GLY A 327 -11.03 3.77 6.03
C GLY A 327 -10.61 2.58 6.90
N THR A 328 -11.18 2.42 8.11
CA THR A 328 -10.70 1.39 9.06
C THR A 328 -11.73 0.34 9.45
N PHE A 329 -13.01 0.54 9.13
CA PHE A 329 -14.05 -0.43 9.48
C PHE A 329 -14.28 -1.46 8.38
N TYR A 330 -14.41 -1.01 7.14
CA TYR A 330 -14.75 -1.86 6.01
C TYR A 330 -13.79 -1.65 4.83
N PRO A 331 -12.46 -1.83 5.04
CA PRO A 331 -11.48 -1.68 3.98
C PRO A 331 -11.51 -2.88 3.05
N TYR A 332 -11.47 -2.62 1.74
CA TYR A 332 -11.52 -3.67 0.75
C TYR A 332 -10.17 -4.40 0.60
N ALA A 333 -10.22 -5.73 0.57
CA ALA A 333 -9.10 -6.61 0.24
C ALA A 333 -9.36 -7.31 -1.10
N THR A 334 -8.43 -7.18 -2.04
CA THR A 334 -8.48 -7.90 -3.33
C THR A 334 -8.49 -9.40 -3.12
N GLN A 335 -9.35 -10.11 -3.87
CA GLN A 335 -9.50 -11.55 -3.80
C GLN A 335 -8.67 -12.24 -4.92
N PRO A 336 -7.43 -12.71 -4.65
CA PRO A 336 -6.52 -13.21 -5.68
C PRO A 336 -6.99 -14.52 -6.34
N LEU A 337 -7.90 -15.24 -5.70
CA LEU A 337 -8.47 -16.48 -6.21
C LEU A 337 -9.69 -16.26 -7.11
N GLY A 338 -10.21 -15.04 -7.14
CA GLY A 338 -11.25 -14.66 -8.08
C GLY A 338 -12.08 -13.48 -7.65
N GLU A 339 -12.14 -12.47 -8.50
CA GLU A 339 -13.09 -11.36 -8.40
C GLU A 339 -13.31 -10.68 -9.75
N VAL A 340 -14.51 -10.15 -9.95
CA VAL A 340 -14.84 -9.25 -11.04
C VAL A 340 -15.24 -7.92 -10.43
N ALA A 341 -14.52 -6.84 -10.77
CA ALA A 341 -14.69 -5.56 -10.11
C ALA A 341 -14.75 -4.39 -11.10
N TYR A 342 -15.55 -3.39 -10.77
CA TYR A 342 -15.76 -2.16 -11.55
C TYR A 342 -15.67 -0.96 -10.65
N GLN A 343 -15.11 0.14 -11.17
CA GLN A 343 -15.10 1.44 -10.52
C GLN A 343 -15.40 2.54 -11.52
N ALA A 344 -16.21 3.50 -11.11
CA ALA A 344 -16.46 4.73 -11.84
C ALA A 344 -16.25 5.93 -10.91
N GLU A 345 -15.48 6.92 -11.36
CA GLU A 345 -15.26 8.15 -10.61
C GLU A 345 -15.50 9.37 -11.50
N LEU A 346 -16.31 10.31 -11.03
CA LEU A 346 -16.65 11.55 -11.70
C LEU A 346 -16.24 12.75 -10.83
N GLY A 347 -15.33 13.57 -11.35
CA GLY A 347 -14.93 14.83 -10.76
C GLY A 347 -15.49 16.03 -11.52
N TYR A 348 -16.11 16.97 -10.81
CA TYR A 348 -16.64 18.18 -11.40
C TYR A 348 -16.31 19.43 -10.58
N LYS A 349 -15.73 20.42 -11.23
CA LYS A 349 -15.41 21.71 -10.64
C LYS A 349 -16.41 22.77 -11.02
N VAL A 350 -17.30 23.12 -10.09
CA VAL A 350 -18.27 24.20 -10.25
C VAL A 350 -17.56 25.55 -10.33
N LYS A 351 -17.87 26.32 -11.38
CA LYS A 351 -17.20 27.58 -11.69
C LYS A 351 -17.35 28.61 -10.56
N LYS A 352 -16.26 29.36 -10.30
CA LYS A 352 -16.27 30.56 -9.44
C LYS A 352 -17.25 31.60 -10.01
N GLY A 353 -17.97 32.30 -9.14
CA GLY A 353 -18.95 33.32 -9.51
C GLY A 353 -20.32 32.77 -9.93
N SER A 354 -20.50 31.43 -10.04
CA SER A 354 -21.80 30.83 -10.32
C SER A 354 -22.70 30.83 -9.08
N LYS A 355 -24.05 30.69 -9.30
CA LYS A 355 -25.04 30.65 -8.19
C LYS A 355 -24.71 29.58 -7.14
N ILE A 356 -24.30 28.37 -7.58
CA ILE A 356 -23.98 27.23 -6.71
C ILE A 356 -22.53 27.34 -6.19
N GLY A 357 -21.55 27.66 -7.04
CA GLY A 357 -20.12 27.72 -6.68
C GLY A 357 -19.73 28.93 -5.84
N GLY A 358 -20.53 30.00 -5.84
CA GLY A 358 -20.23 31.22 -5.11
C GLY A 358 -18.88 31.84 -5.52
N LYS A 359 -18.28 32.67 -4.65
CA LYS A 359 -17.04 33.43 -4.95
C LYS A 359 -15.84 32.55 -5.30
N TYR A 360 -15.74 31.34 -4.71
CA TYR A 360 -14.52 30.51 -4.79
C TYR A 360 -14.67 29.27 -5.65
N GLY A 361 -15.88 28.91 -6.06
CA GLY A 361 -16.18 27.63 -6.70
C GLY A 361 -16.39 26.51 -5.68
N MET A 362 -16.58 25.29 -6.20
CA MET A 362 -16.83 24.10 -5.41
C MET A 362 -16.30 22.89 -6.20
N ASP A 363 -15.69 21.94 -5.54
CA ASP A 363 -15.27 20.68 -6.13
C ASP A 363 -16.26 19.58 -5.69
N ILE A 364 -16.74 18.79 -6.64
CA ILE A 364 -17.61 17.64 -6.43
C ILE A 364 -16.88 16.41 -6.94
N LEU A 365 -16.86 15.35 -6.15
CA LEU A 365 -16.36 14.04 -6.54
C LEU A 365 -17.42 13.01 -6.19
N ILE A 366 -17.73 12.13 -7.13
CA ILE A 366 -18.64 11.00 -6.95
C ILE A 366 -17.89 9.75 -7.42
N SER A 367 -17.87 8.71 -6.61
CA SER A 367 -17.26 7.44 -6.95
C SER A 367 -18.20 6.28 -6.61
N SER A 368 -18.18 5.24 -7.42
CA SER A 368 -18.85 3.98 -7.13
C SER A 368 -17.94 2.82 -7.54
N SER A 369 -17.80 1.86 -6.64
CA SER A 369 -17.00 0.64 -6.85
C SER A 369 -17.85 -0.57 -6.48
N GLN A 370 -17.67 -1.67 -7.20
CA GLN A 370 -18.33 -2.94 -6.90
C GLN A 370 -17.37 -4.10 -7.21
N ALA A 371 -17.36 -5.13 -6.37
CA ALA A 371 -16.60 -6.36 -6.59
C ALA A 371 -17.48 -7.58 -6.30
N TYR A 372 -17.48 -8.53 -7.21
CA TYR A 372 -18.29 -9.73 -7.20
C TYR A 372 -17.43 -10.98 -7.27
N ALA A 373 -17.99 -12.10 -6.83
CA ALA A 373 -17.47 -13.42 -7.20
C ALA A 373 -17.44 -13.57 -8.72
N PRO A 374 -16.45 -14.25 -9.30
CA PRO A 374 -16.57 -14.75 -10.67
C PRO A 374 -17.63 -15.86 -10.74
N ASP A 375 -18.23 -16.03 -11.91
CA ASP A 375 -19.12 -17.16 -12.19
C ASP A 375 -18.28 -18.42 -12.38
N LYS A 376 -18.39 -19.38 -11.43
CA LYS A 376 -17.60 -20.62 -11.38
C LYS A 376 -18.50 -21.83 -11.38
N GLU A 377 -18.20 -22.79 -12.25
CA GLU A 377 -18.77 -24.11 -12.26
C GLU A 377 -17.77 -25.11 -11.66
N PHE A 378 -18.04 -25.58 -10.44
CA PHE A 378 -17.14 -26.51 -9.75
C PHE A 378 -17.19 -27.88 -10.42
N LEU A 379 -16.02 -28.39 -10.78
CA LEU A 379 -15.87 -29.69 -11.40
C LEU A 379 -15.85 -30.81 -10.35
N ASN A 380 -16.55 -31.91 -10.64
CA ASN A 380 -16.47 -33.10 -9.78
C ASN A 380 -15.05 -33.66 -9.86
N ASP A 381 -14.40 -33.75 -8.72
CA ASP A 381 -13.04 -34.31 -8.61
C ASP A 381 -13.08 -35.84 -8.64
N LEU A 382 -13.29 -36.38 -9.83
CA LEU A 382 -13.20 -37.82 -10.07
C LEU A 382 -11.71 -38.22 -9.99
N GLU A 383 -11.38 -39.11 -9.07
CA GLU A 383 -10.06 -39.72 -8.90
C GLU A 383 -8.93 -38.80 -8.36
N GLY A 384 -9.23 -37.69 -7.65
CA GLY A 384 -8.22 -36.82 -7.06
C GLY A 384 -7.47 -35.93 -8.05
N ALA A 385 -8.04 -35.66 -9.22
CA ALA A 385 -7.43 -34.85 -10.27
C ALA A 385 -7.30 -33.36 -9.90
N ARG A 386 -8.01 -32.89 -8.87
CA ARG A 386 -7.97 -31.51 -8.34
C ARG A 386 -8.09 -30.41 -9.41
N LEU A 387 -9.00 -30.61 -10.38
CA LEU A 387 -9.22 -29.68 -11.49
C LEU A 387 -9.81 -28.34 -11.02
N GLY A 388 -10.54 -28.36 -9.89
CA GLY A 388 -11.12 -27.18 -9.28
C GLY A 388 -12.45 -26.78 -9.89
N TYR A 389 -12.44 -25.90 -10.86
CA TYR A 389 -13.65 -25.35 -11.49
C TYR A 389 -13.36 -24.94 -12.94
N ASP A 390 -14.43 -24.74 -13.70
CA ASP A 390 -14.41 -24.00 -14.96
C ASP A 390 -15.02 -22.62 -14.75
N ASN A 391 -14.60 -21.61 -15.52
CA ASN A 391 -15.14 -20.27 -15.44
C ASN A 391 -15.03 -19.52 -16.77
N ASN A 392 -15.85 -18.48 -16.92
CA ASN A 392 -15.70 -17.48 -17.96
C ASN A 392 -15.00 -16.25 -17.36
N LEU A 393 -13.91 -15.78 -17.97
CA LEU A 393 -13.15 -14.62 -17.50
C LEU A 393 -14.03 -13.37 -17.28
N PHE A 394 -15.11 -13.21 -18.04
CA PHE A 394 -16.05 -12.08 -17.93
C PHE A 394 -17.34 -12.46 -17.17
N GLY A 395 -17.44 -13.69 -16.66
CA GLY A 395 -18.58 -14.17 -15.92
C GLY A 395 -18.67 -13.52 -14.55
N VAL A 396 -19.78 -12.84 -14.28
CA VAL A 396 -20.06 -12.20 -12.98
C VAL A 396 -21.00 -13.10 -12.20
N GLY A 397 -20.53 -13.64 -11.08
CA GLY A 397 -21.35 -14.45 -10.17
C GLY A 397 -22.32 -13.59 -9.34
N ASN A 398 -23.19 -14.26 -8.61
CA ASN A 398 -24.24 -13.61 -7.83
C ASN A 398 -23.81 -13.10 -6.46
N ASN A 399 -22.62 -13.47 -6.00
CA ASN A 399 -22.14 -13.09 -4.66
C ASN A 399 -21.41 -11.75 -4.73
N LEU A 400 -22.02 -10.71 -4.18
CA LEU A 400 -21.42 -9.38 -4.03
C LEU A 400 -20.46 -9.41 -2.84
N TYR A 401 -19.17 -9.17 -3.10
CA TYR A 401 -18.14 -9.08 -2.07
C TYR A 401 -18.10 -7.69 -1.43
N TYR A 402 -18.19 -6.66 -2.28
CA TYR A 402 -18.03 -5.28 -1.85
C TYR A 402 -18.77 -4.32 -2.78
N ALA A 403 -19.42 -3.34 -2.19
CA ALA A 403 -19.85 -2.15 -2.92
C ALA A 403 -19.54 -0.91 -2.09
N ASP A 404 -19.13 0.15 -2.77
CA ASP A 404 -18.81 1.45 -2.21
C ASP A 404 -19.38 2.52 -3.13
N PHE A 405 -20.30 3.31 -2.62
CA PHE A 405 -20.70 4.54 -3.24
C PHE A 405 -20.28 5.69 -2.36
N ASN A 406 -19.60 6.69 -2.92
CA ASN A 406 -19.25 7.88 -2.15
C ASN A 406 -19.43 9.17 -2.96
N ALA A 407 -19.79 10.23 -2.24
CA ALA A 407 -19.94 11.57 -2.79
C ALA A 407 -19.29 12.58 -1.86
N SER A 408 -18.49 13.48 -2.41
CA SER A 408 -17.86 14.56 -1.67
C SER A 408 -18.10 15.92 -2.30
N VAL A 409 -18.31 16.92 -1.46
CA VAL A 409 -18.45 18.33 -1.83
C VAL A 409 -17.47 19.14 -1.00
N LYS A 410 -16.46 19.68 -1.66
CA LYS A 410 -15.48 20.57 -1.03
C LYS A 410 -15.74 22.01 -1.46
N ARG A 411 -15.99 22.89 -0.48
CA ARG A 411 -16.28 24.31 -0.72
C ARG A 411 -15.42 25.22 0.12
N LYS A 412 -14.87 26.22 -0.52
CA LYS A 412 -14.21 27.34 0.14
C LYS A 412 -15.20 28.48 0.33
N PHE A 413 -15.46 28.87 1.57
CA PHE A 413 -16.40 29.94 1.94
C PHE A 413 -15.68 31.29 2.07
N SER A 414 -14.43 31.29 2.57
CA SER A 414 -13.62 32.48 2.72
C SER A 414 -12.12 32.16 2.53
N LYS A 415 -11.25 33.18 2.64
CA LYS A 415 -9.79 32.95 2.67
C LYS A 415 -9.33 32.15 3.91
N LYS A 416 -10.19 32.12 4.95
CA LYS A 416 -9.87 31.51 6.25
C LYS A 416 -10.67 30.24 6.54
N PHE A 417 -11.69 29.93 5.75
CA PHE A 417 -12.59 28.81 6.03
C PHE A 417 -12.93 28.05 4.76
N ASN A 418 -12.75 26.73 4.82
CA ASN A 418 -13.26 25.77 3.87
C ASN A 418 -13.87 24.56 4.61
N ALA A 419 -14.81 23.91 3.98
CA ALA A 419 -15.41 22.70 4.48
C ALA A 419 -15.52 21.65 3.37
N THR A 420 -15.42 20.39 3.76
CA THR A 420 -15.73 19.23 2.93
C THR A 420 -16.79 18.40 3.62
N ALA A 421 -17.88 18.11 2.90
CA ALA A 421 -18.89 17.16 3.34
C ALA A 421 -18.78 15.91 2.47
N LEU A 422 -18.79 14.72 3.09
CA LEU A 422 -18.71 13.44 2.39
C LEU A 422 -19.78 12.49 2.93
N TYR A 423 -20.25 11.66 2.03
CA TYR A 423 -21.13 10.53 2.31
C TYR A 423 -20.53 9.28 1.69
N TYR A 424 -20.57 8.18 2.42
CA TYR A 424 -20.20 6.85 1.98
C TYR A 424 -21.34 5.88 2.28
N ASN A 425 -21.60 4.98 1.36
CA ASN A 425 -22.47 3.82 1.56
C ASN A 425 -21.69 2.57 1.19
N PHE A 426 -21.60 1.63 2.13
CA PHE A 426 -20.85 0.38 1.97
C PHE A 426 -21.77 -0.83 2.03
N VAL A 427 -21.50 -1.78 1.15
CA VAL A 427 -21.91 -3.18 1.29
C VAL A 427 -20.64 -4.01 1.41
N TYR A 428 -20.45 -4.67 2.54
CA TYR A 428 -19.21 -5.35 2.88
C TYR A 428 -19.48 -6.79 3.29
N ASN A 429 -19.11 -7.74 2.44
CA ASN A 429 -19.18 -9.16 2.78
C ASN A 429 -17.98 -9.53 3.67
N ASN A 430 -18.22 -9.47 4.99
CA ASN A 430 -17.17 -9.70 5.98
C ASN A 430 -16.58 -11.11 5.90
N ASP A 431 -17.39 -12.10 5.56
CA ASP A 431 -16.98 -13.50 5.51
C ASP A 431 -16.00 -13.78 4.37
N VAL A 432 -16.12 -13.04 3.26
CA VAL A 432 -15.20 -13.14 2.13
C VAL A 432 -13.96 -12.26 2.35
N ILE A 433 -14.15 -10.97 2.66
CA ILE A 433 -13.07 -9.98 2.62
C ILE A 433 -12.17 -10.07 3.86
N ALA A 434 -12.75 -10.15 5.04
CA ALA A 434 -12.00 -10.28 6.29
C ALA A 434 -11.52 -11.71 6.53
N GLY A 435 -11.96 -12.67 5.68
CA GLY A 435 -11.67 -14.08 5.84
C GLY A 435 -12.23 -14.57 7.17
N ALA A 436 -13.51 -14.29 7.43
CA ALA A 436 -14.20 -14.77 8.62
C ALA A 436 -14.00 -16.28 8.73
N ARG A 437 -12.93 -16.62 9.40
CA ARG A 437 -12.63 -17.99 9.75
C ARG A 437 -13.59 -18.32 10.85
N GLN A 438 -14.49 -19.24 10.61
CA GLN A 438 -15.12 -20.01 11.68
C GLN A 438 -14.02 -20.80 12.43
N LEU A 439 -13.13 -20.07 13.09
CA LEU A 439 -12.22 -20.64 14.04
C LEU A 439 -13.03 -20.81 15.34
N ASN A 440 -13.43 -22.03 15.61
CA ASN A 440 -14.00 -22.45 16.89
C ASN A 440 -15.44 -22.02 17.20
N GLY A 441 -16.34 -21.91 16.21
CA GLY A 441 -17.78 -21.68 16.45
C GLY A 441 -18.15 -20.21 16.70
N GLU A 442 -17.32 -19.26 16.28
CA GLU A 442 -17.67 -17.85 16.23
C GLU A 442 -18.78 -17.60 15.20
N GLU A 443 -19.70 -16.71 15.50
CA GLU A 443 -20.78 -16.33 14.60
C GLU A 443 -20.23 -15.73 13.30
N VAL A 444 -20.83 -16.16 12.18
CA VAL A 444 -20.57 -15.59 10.86
C VAL A 444 -21.21 -14.19 10.82
N ILE A 445 -20.43 -13.13 10.62
CA ILE A 445 -20.93 -11.75 10.59
C ILE A 445 -21.82 -11.51 9.37
N GLY A 446 -21.51 -12.16 8.25
CA GLY A 446 -22.24 -12.02 7.00
C GLY A 446 -21.95 -10.70 6.28
N THR A 447 -22.96 -10.18 5.59
CA THR A 447 -22.87 -8.91 4.85
C THR A 447 -23.29 -7.74 5.73
N VAL A 448 -22.41 -6.75 5.84
CA VAL A 448 -22.64 -5.50 6.58
C VAL A 448 -23.03 -4.40 5.61
N TYR A 449 -24.10 -3.68 5.95
CA TYR A 449 -24.56 -2.47 5.26
C TYR A 449 -24.29 -1.28 6.17
N SER A 450 -23.56 -0.28 5.67
CA SER A 450 -23.25 0.88 6.51
C SER A 450 -23.20 2.18 5.74
N ASP A 451 -23.60 3.25 6.42
CA ASP A 451 -23.53 4.62 5.94
C ASP A 451 -22.52 5.40 6.79
N VAL A 452 -21.64 6.17 6.15
CA VAL A 452 -20.69 7.03 6.87
C VAL A 452 -20.82 8.47 6.39
N TYR A 453 -21.05 9.37 7.34
CA TYR A 453 -21.14 10.82 7.10
C TYR A 453 -19.91 11.49 7.67
N VAL A 454 -19.31 12.38 6.91
CA VAL A 454 -18.09 13.11 7.31
C VAL A 454 -18.26 14.60 7.07
N LEU A 455 -17.90 15.40 8.06
CA LEU A 455 -17.77 16.84 7.97
C LEU A 455 -16.36 17.24 8.37
N ASP A 456 -15.57 17.75 7.42
CA ASP A 456 -14.20 18.22 7.61
C ASP A 456 -14.16 19.74 7.45
N LEU A 457 -13.82 20.43 8.54
CA LEU A 457 -13.76 21.88 8.66
C LEU A 457 -12.30 22.33 8.82
N ASN A 458 -11.85 23.18 7.91
CA ASN A 458 -10.51 23.74 7.96
C ASN A 458 -10.60 25.26 8.17
N ILE A 459 -10.04 25.73 9.30
CA ILE A 459 -10.18 27.11 9.81
C ILE A 459 -8.79 27.70 10.04
N LYS A 460 -8.43 28.69 9.22
CA LYS A 460 -7.23 29.51 9.47
C LYS A 460 -7.55 30.54 10.55
N THR A 461 -7.19 30.26 11.80
CA THR A 461 -7.50 31.12 12.95
C THR A 461 -6.73 32.43 12.93
N ARG A 462 -5.44 32.38 12.60
CA ARG A 462 -4.54 33.51 12.40
C ARG A 462 -3.39 33.16 11.46
N GLU A 463 -2.46 34.06 11.21
CA GLU A 463 -1.29 33.76 10.40
C GLU A 463 -0.49 32.60 11.01
N LYS A 464 -0.08 31.64 10.17
CA LYS A 464 0.63 30.41 10.56
C LYS A 464 -0.13 29.45 11.51
N HIS A 465 -1.39 29.73 11.84
CA HIS A 465 -2.20 28.89 12.71
C HIS A 465 -3.43 28.34 11.97
N ASN A 466 -3.61 27.05 12.03
CA ASN A 466 -4.73 26.37 11.41
C ASN A 466 -5.37 25.38 12.40
N LEU A 467 -6.69 25.36 12.41
CA LEU A 467 -7.50 24.36 13.12
C LEU A 467 -8.25 23.54 12.08
N ASN A 468 -8.07 22.23 12.09
CA ASN A 468 -8.86 21.28 11.35
C ASN A 468 -9.73 20.50 12.34
N VAL A 469 -11.03 20.39 12.06
CA VAL A 469 -11.97 19.61 12.86
C VAL A 469 -12.69 18.68 11.93
N VAL A 470 -12.65 17.37 12.24
CA VAL A 470 -13.31 16.31 11.48
C VAL A 470 -14.30 15.59 12.39
N ALA A 471 -15.57 15.66 12.05
CA ALA A 471 -16.64 14.90 12.68
C ALA A 471 -17.11 13.81 11.74
N GLN A 472 -17.28 12.59 12.26
CA GLN A 472 -17.71 11.43 11.51
C GLN A 472 -18.81 10.67 12.27
N TYR A 473 -19.75 10.11 11.54
CA TYR A 473 -20.80 9.23 12.05
C TYR A 473 -20.94 8.03 11.11
N LEU A 474 -20.85 6.83 11.67
CA LEU A 474 -21.10 5.57 10.98
C LEU A 474 -22.37 4.97 11.54
N SER A 475 -23.29 4.59 10.66
CA SER A 475 -24.54 3.92 11.00
C SER A 475 -24.58 2.54 10.36
N THR A 476 -24.92 1.53 11.17
CA THR A 476 -25.14 0.16 10.73
C THR A 476 -25.95 -0.62 11.77
N ASP A 477 -26.86 -1.47 11.29
CA ASP A 477 -27.62 -2.40 12.15
C ASP A 477 -26.89 -3.73 12.40
N GLN A 478 -25.68 -3.90 11.84
CA GLN A 478 -24.90 -5.14 11.91
C GLN A 478 -23.56 -4.91 12.64
N HIS A 479 -22.82 -6.00 12.88
CA HIS A 479 -21.47 -6.01 13.44
C HIS A 479 -21.41 -5.34 14.81
N GLN A 480 -20.78 -4.18 14.93
CA GLN A 480 -20.59 -3.46 16.20
C GLN A 480 -21.55 -2.28 16.38
N GLY A 481 -22.54 -2.12 15.49
CA GLY A 481 -23.50 -1.00 15.54
C GLY A 481 -22.87 0.36 15.22
N ASP A 482 -23.51 1.40 15.67
CA ASP A 482 -23.22 2.80 15.33
C ASP A 482 -21.98 3.36 16.04
N TRP A 483 -21.26 4.25 15.34
CA TRP A 483 -20.05 4.92 15.84
C TRP A 483 -20.05 6.41 15.54
N VAL A 484 -19.46 7.17 16.46
CA VAL A 484 -19.06 8.56 16.19
C VAL A 484 -17.57 8.75 16.37
N SER A 485 -17.00 9.71 15.65
CA SER A 485 -15.62 10.14 15.85
C SER A 485 -15.52 11.65 15.73
N LEU A 486 -14.75 12.25 16.63
CA LEU A 486 -14.38 13.65 16.59
C LEU A 486 -12.87 13.80 16.68
N GLN A 487 -12.29 14.46 15.69
CA GLN A 487 -10.87 14.79 15.64
C GLN A 487 -10.69 16.31 15.56
N ALA A 488 -9.77 16.83 16.34
CA ALA A 488 -9.31 18.22 16.23
C ALA A 488 -7.79 18.26 16.10
N GLU A 489 -7.30 18.92 15.06
CA GLU A 489 -5.87 19.14 14.82
C GLU A 489 -5.59 20.64 14.79
N TYR A 490 -4.65 21.09 15.62
CA TYR A 490 -4.19 22.46 15.65
C TYR A 490 -2.72 22.54 15.24
N SER A 491 -2.46 23.20 14.12
CA SER A 491 -1.10 23.36 13.60
C SER A 491 -0.59 24.79 13.75
N ILE A 492 0.67 24.90 14.19
CA ILE A 492 1.43 26.15 14.31
C ILE A 492 2.63 26.05 13.35
N SER A 493 2.43 26.54 12.13
CA SER A 493 3.46 26.47 11.09
C SER A 493 4.70 27.29 11.44
N PRO A 494 5.92 26.77 11.18
CA PRO A 494 6.18 25.53 10.45
C PRO A 494 6.41 24.30 11.35
N HIS A 495 6.29 24.39 12.67
CA HIS A 495 6.92 23.41 13.55
C HIS A 495 5.98 22.50 14.32
N TRP A 496 4.86 22.98 14.83
CA TRP A 496 4.06 22.23 15.80
C TRP A 496 2.72 21.78 15.24
N ILE A 497 2.35 20.53 15.56
CA ILE A 497 1.04 19.96 15.27
C ILE A 497 0.56 19.26 16.54
N PHE A 498 -0.64 19.58 16.98
CA PHE A 498 -1.33 18.97 18.13
C PHE A 498 -2.61 18.34 17.61
N ALA A 499 -2.86 17.08 17.95
CA ALA A 499 -4.11 16.43 17.57
C ALA A 499 -4.73 15.72 18.77
N LEU A 500 -6.05 15.78 18.82
CA LEU A 500 -6.90 15.03 19.73
C LEU A 500 -7.96 14.31 18.93
N LEU A 501 -8.25 13.08 19.30
CA LEU A 501 -9.23 12.22 18.65
C LEU A 501 -9.99 11.43 19.73
N ASP A 502 -11.28 11.27 19.56
CA ASP A 502 -12.04 10.22 20.23
C ASP A 502 -12.94 9.51 19.24
N MET A 503 -13.02 8.18 19.35
CA MET A 503 -14.03 7.35 18.73
C MET A 503 -14.89 6.73 19.82
N TYR A 504 -16.19 6.71 19.61
CA TYR A 504 -17.14 6.13 20.55
C TYR A 504 -18.10 5.18 19.84
N ASN A 505 -18.14 3.92 20.31
CA ASN A 505 -19.11 2.94 19.90
C ASN A 505 -20.35 3.07 20.79
N PHE A 506 -21.34 3.83 20.36
CA PHE A 506 -22.55 4.02 21.16
C PHE A 506 -23.70 3.09 20.77
N GLY A 507 -23.64 2.53 19.56
CA GLY A 507 -24.68 1.67 18.98
C GLY A 507 -24.44 0.17 19.18
N ASN A 508 -23.42 -0.25 19.94
CA ASN A 508 -23.21 -1.67 20.20
C ASN A 508 -24.35 -2.26 21.03
N ASP A 509 -24.85 -3.44 20.65
CA ASP A 509 -25.91 -4.14 21.38
C ASP A 509 -25.48 -4.52 22.79
N ILE A 510 -24.19 -4.85 22.97
CA ILE A 510 -23.58 -5.16 24.27
C ILE A 510 -23.14 -3.86 24.94
N ALA A 511 -23.77 -3.49 26.03
CA ALA A 511 -23.53 -2.22 26.71
C ALA A 511 -22.07 -2.06 27.20
N GLU A 512 -21.42 -3.15 27.59
CA GLU A 512 -20.04 -3.21 28.07
C GLU A 512 -19.04 -2.91 26.94
N ASP A 513 -19.43 -3.11 25.67
CA ASP A 513 -18.61 -2.85 24.47
C ASP A 513 -18.81 -1.44 23.91
N ARG A 514 -19.65 -0.62 24.54
CA ARG A 514 -19.81 0.81 24.21
C ARG A 514 -18.64 1.61 24.75
N LEU A 515 -17.50 1.53 24.04
CA LEU A 515 -16.22 2.03 24.51
C LEU A 515 -15.77 3.29 23.77
N HIS A 516 -15.05 4.13 24.52
CA HIS A 516 -14.31 5.27 24.00
C HIS A 516 -12.86 4.89 23.68
N TYR A 517 -12.34 5.45 22.59
CA TYR A 517 -10.95 5.28 22.15
C TYR A 517 -10.26 6.66 22.04
N PRO A 518 -9.98 7.31 23.21
CA PRO A 518 -9.31 8.60 23.21
C PRO A 518 -7.85 8.45 22.77
N PHE A 519 -7.39 9.40 21.97
CA PHE A 519 -6.05 9.45 21.43
C PHE A 519 -5.58 10.89 21.29
N GLY A 520 -4.32 11.16 21.64
CA GLY A 520 -3.70 12.48 21.49
C GLY A 520 -2.31 12.40 20.93
N SER A 521 -1.90 13.43 20.18
CA SER A 521 -0.54 13.51 19.65
C SER A 521 0.02 14.93 19.65
N VAL A 522 1.35 15.00 19.78
CA VAL A 522 2.15 16.22 19.59
C VAL A 522 3.26 15.89 18.61
N THR A 523 3.33 16.63 17.50
CA THR A 523 4.37 16.48 16.50
C THR A 523 5.18 17.76 16.38
N TYR A 524 6.50 17.62 16.38
CA TYR A 524 7.46 18.68 16.09
C TYR A 524 8.20 18.38 14.80
N VAL A 525 8.26 19.37 13.91
CA VAL A 525 8.96 19.30 12.61
C VAL A 525 9.97 20.43 12.51
N LYS A 526 11.22 20.10 12.17
CA LYS A 526 12.26 21.06 11.87
C LYS A 526 13.14 20.57 10.72
N ASN A 527 13.11 21.27 9.60
CA ASN A 527 13.78 20.85 8.37
C ASN A 527 13.32 19.43 7.96
N ALA A 528 14.26 18.49 7.80
CA ALA A 528 14.00 17.10 7.47
C ALA A 528 13.78 16.19 8.70
N ASN A 529 13.63 16.76 9.90
CA ASN A 529 13.47 16.04 11.15
C ASN A 529 12.02 16.15 11.64
N ARG A 530 11.43 15.04 12.05
CA ARG A 530 10.09 14.94 12.65
C ARG A 530 10.16 14.08 13.90
N ILE A 531 9.59 14.56 14.99
CA ILE A 531 9.39 13.81 16.23
C ILE A 531 7.90 13.87 16.54
N ALA A 532 7.27 12.72 16.70
CA ALA A 532 5.88 12.60 17.11
C ALA A 532 5.79 11.81 18.42
N LEU A 533 5.02 12.32 19.34
CA LEU A 533 4.64 11.70 20.60
C LEU A 533 3.12 11.47 20.57
N GLU A 534 2.69 10.24 20.77
CA GLU A 534 1.30 9.84 20.66
C GLU A 534 0.93 9.00 21.89
N TYR A 535 -0.26 9.21 22.47
CA TYR A 535 -0.77 8.42 23.56
C TYR A 535 -2.26 8.16 23.40
N GLY A 536 -2.70 6.93 23.65
CA GLY A 536 -4.12 6.60 23.66
C GLY A 536 -4.44 5.16 23.33
N LYS A 537 -5.73 4.93 23.13
CA LYS A 537 -6.31 3.64 22.78
C LYS A 537 -6.48 3.52 21.28
N ARG A 538 -6.15 2.33 20.75
CA ARG A 538 -6.39 1.97 19.35
C ARG A 538 -7.25 0.73 19.29
N ARG A 539 -8.32 0.77 18.52
CA ARG A 539 -9.21 -0.37 18.27
C ARG A 539 -8.48 -1.45 17.46
N ALA A 540 -8.82 -2.71 17.70
CA ALA A 540 -8.49 -3.79 16.77
C ALA A 540 -9.20 -3.57 15.44
N GLY A 541 -8.58 -3.99 14.34
CA GLY A 541 -9.17 -3.86 13.03
C GLY A 541 -8.28 -4.38 11.92
N ILE A 542 -8.63 -4.04 10.69
CA ILE A 542 -7.88 -4.37 9.49
C ILE A 542 -7.28 -3.09 8.92
N PHE A 543 -6.00 -3.13 8.63
CA PHE A 543 -5.28 -2.04 7.96
C PHE A 543 -4.93 -2.46 6.54
N CYS A 544 -5.37 -1.67 5.54
CA CYS A 544 -5.19 -1.98 4.13
C CYS A 544 -4.49 -0.85 3.38
N VAL A 545 -3.66 -1.23 2.40
CA VAL A 545 -3.06 -0.34 1.42
C VAL A 545 -3.14 -1.01 0.05
N GLY A 546 -3.81 -0.37 -0.91
CA GLY A 546 -3.91 -0.87 -2.28
C GLY A 546 -4.53 -2.26 -2.42
N GLY A 547 -5.44 -2.66 -1.53
CA GLY A 547 -6.08 -3.97 -1.53
C GLY A 547 -5.31 -5.08 -0.81
N VAL A 548 -4.13 -4.79 -0.27
CA VAL A 548 -3.36 -5.69 0.58
C VAL A 548 -3.59 -5.33 2.04
N CYS A 549 -3.97 -6.29 2.87
CA CYS A 549 -4.45 -6.04 4.22
C CYS A 549 -3.73 -6.87 5.27
N ARG A 550 -3.63 -6.34 6.48
CA ARG A 550 -3.21 -7.09 7.68
C ARG A 550 -4.11 -6.80 8.88
N PRO A 551 -4.30 -7.75 9.79
CA PRO A 551 -4.95 -7.48 11.08
C PRO A 551 -4.04 -6.63 11.97
N VAL A 552 -4.62 -5.68 12.70
CA VAL A 552 -3.94 -4.87 13.71
C VAL A 552 -4.67 -5.09 15.03
N PRO A 553 -4.02 -5.64 16.05
CA PRO A 553 -4.64 -5.86 17.34
C PRO A 553 -4.87 -4.53 18.09
N ALA A 554 -5.81 -4.55 19.05
CA ALA A 554 -6.04 -3.41 19.93
C ALA A 554 -4.80 -3.12 20.78
N SER A 555 -4.56 -1.86 21.05
CA SER A 555 -3.45 -1.43 21.89
C SER A 555 -3.79 -0.17 22.69
N ASN A 556 -3.16 -0.01 23.86
CA ASN A 556 -3.20 1.18 24.69
C ASN A 556 -1.77 1.50 25.12
N GLY A 557 -1.28 2.73 24.89
CA GLY A 557 0.07 3.09 25.29
C GLY A 557 0.62 4.33 24.61
N LEU A 558 1.91 4.56 24.87
CA LEU A 558 2.70 5.66 24.32
C LEU A 558 3.44 5.19 23.06
N THR A 559 3.37 5.97 22.01
CA THR A 559 4.19 5.78 20.80
C THR A 559 5.08 7.00 20.57
N VAL A 560 6.36 6.76 20.31
CA VAL A 560 7.33 7.78 19.92
C VAL A 560 7.83 7.44 18.53
N THR A 561 7.60 8.33 17.56
CA THR A 561 8.11 8.18 16.19
C THR A 561 9.12 9.27 15.91
N ILE A 562 10.32 8.88 15.46
CA ILE A 562 11.38 9.81 15.04
C ILE A 562 11.71 9.49 13.58
N THR A 563 11.69 10.50 12.73
CA THR A 563 12.18 10.41 11.34
C THR A 563 13.15 11.55 11.08
N SER A 564 14.24 11.26 10.38
CA SER A 564 15.28 12.22 10.02
C SER A 564 15.85 11.88 8.65
N SER A 565 16.25 12.90 7.88
CA SER A 565 16.99 12.75 6.62
C SER A 565 18.17 13.74 6.59
N PHE A 566 19.26 13.35 5.98
CA PHE A 566 20.50 14.15 5.85
C PHE A 566 21.22 13.87 4.52
#